data_695d3889fa05d8c0cd60f58b3c768d88
#
_entry.id   695d3889fa05d8c0cd60f58b3c768d88
#
_cell.length_a   1.000
_cell.length_b   1.000
_cell.length_c   1.000
_cell.angle_alpha   90.00
_cell.angle_beta   90.00
_cell.angle_gamma   90.00
#
_symmetry.space_group_name_H-M   'P 1'
#
loop_
_entity.id
_entity.type
_entity.pdbx_description
1 polymer ?
#
loop_
_entity_poly.entity_id
_entity_poly.type
_entity_poly.pdbx_seq_one_letter_code
_entity_poly.pdbx_strand_id
1 'polypeptide(L)'
;QISDRRLFVQFQAFGNCSDTAPLIEAIQNSGLSAALYTDTNNPYGIGIAIPSESPDTFVNEARDLFCSPPFANLDHRPHFTMLGRSYATGYEPDLDEALIHRPQRNILNPEWPWAIWYPLRRRGDFAQLDHKEQREILMEHASIGRTYGRENYAHDIRLACYGLDENDNDFVIGLVGT
;
A
#
# COMPACT_ATOMS: atom_id res chain seq x y z
N GLN A 1 8.55 -16.82 -17.20
CA GLN A 1 8.87 -16.88 -15.77
C GLN A 1 7.58 -17.10 -14.99
N ILE A 2 7.59 -17.92 -13.95
CA ILE A 2 6.45 -18.18 -13.07
C ILE A 2 6.92 -17.92 -11.66
N SER A 3 6.15 -17.15 -10.88
CA SER A 3 6.40 -16.90 -9.46
C SER A 3 5.06 -16.94 -8.72
N ASP A 4 5.00 -17.64 -7.62
CA ASP A 4 3.89 -17.68 -6.66
C ASP A 4 4.12 -16.71 -5.48
N ARG A 5 5.30 -16.09 -5.41
CA ARG A 5 5.62 -15.09 -4.40
C ARG A 5 4.78 -13.83 -4.58
N ARG A 6 4.33 -13.26 -3.47
CA ARG A 6 3.57 -12.00 -3.45
C ARG A 6 4.01 -11.17 -2.25
N LEU A 7 4.07 -9.86 -2.45
CA LEU A 7 4.13 -8.91 -1.35
C LEU A 7 2.71 -8.55 -0.94
N PHE A 8 2.37 -8.77 0.30
CA PHE A 8 1.19 -8.22 0.93
C PHE A 8 1.54 -6.88 1.54
N VAL A 9 0.60 -5.95 1.49
CA VAL A 9 0.75 -4.65 2.15
C VAL A 9 -0.53 -4.37 2.92
N GLN A 10 -0.40 -4.17 4.23
CA GLN A 10 -1.47 -3.69 5.08
C GLN A 10 -1.26 -2.20 5.34
N PHE A 11 -2.32 -1.42 5.18
CA PHE A 11 -2.38 -0.03 5.61
C PHE A 11 -3.38 0.11 6.76
N GLN A 12 -2.93 0.68 7.87
CA GLN A 12 -3.75 0.98 9.05
C GLN A 12 -3.73 2.47 9.32
N ALA A 13 -4.85 3.02 9.74
CA ALA A 13 -4.96 4.43 10.10
C ALA A 13 -5.47 4.62 11.53
N PHE A 14 -4.92 5.63 12.20
CA PHE A 14 -5.27 5.97 13.58
C PHE A 14 -5.46 7.48 13.72
N GLY A 15 -6.24 7.86 14.71
CA GLY A 15 -6.37 9.22 15.20
C GLY A 15 -5.86 9.36 16.63
N ASN A 16 -5.98 10.57 17.18
CA ASN A 16 -5.58 10.90 18.56
C ASN A 16 -4.06 10.74 18.81
N CYS A 17 -3.24 10.90 17.79
CA CYS A 17 -1.78 10.87 17.87
C CYS A 17 -1.27 12.31 18.02
N SER A 18 -0.74 12.65 19.18
CA SER A 18 -0.10 13.96 19.45
C SER A 18 1.42 13.93 19.30
N ASP A 19 2.03 12.75 19.38
CA ASP A 19 3.47 12.55 19.28
C ASP A 19 3.75 11.22 18.56
N THR A 20 4.53 11.28 17.50
CA THR A 20 4.90 10.10 16.70
C THR A 20 6.15 9.39 17.20
N ALA A 21 6.97 10.02 18.05
CA ALA A 21 8.23 9.44 18.50
C ALA A 21 8.07 8.08 19.23
N PRO A 22 7.12 7.91 20.17
CA PRO A 22 6.90 6.61 20.82
C PRO A 22 6.44 5.53 19.83
N LEU A 23 5.68 5.92 18.78
CA LEU A 23 5.22 4.99 17.75
C LEU A 23 6.38 4.50 16.88
N ILE A 24 7.27 5.40 16.49
CA ILE A 24 8.49 5.06 15.73
C ILE A 24 9.36 4.08 16.52
N GLU A 25 9.57 4.35 17.81
CA GLU A 25 10.32 3.45 18.70
C GLU A 25 9.65 2.08 18.80
N ALA A 26 8.33 2.01 18.95
CA ALA A 26 7.59 0.76 19.02
C ALA A 26 7.71 -0.04 17.70
N ILE A 27 7.64 0.62 16.55
CA ILE A 27 7.85 -0.01 15.23
C ILE A 27 9.26 -0.58 15.13
N GLN A 28 10.28 0.22 15.50
CA GLN A 28 11.68 -0.23 15.46
C GLN A 28 11.93 -1.45 16.35
N ASN A 29 11.33 -1.45 17.53
CA ASN A 29 11.46 -2.55 18.49
C ASN A 29 10.68 -3.81 18.08
N SER A 30 9.64 -3.68 17.26
CA SER A 30 8.85 -4.82 16.79
C SER A 30 9.57 -5.67 15.74
N GLY A 31 10.61 -5.14 15.10
CA GLY A 31 11.29 -5.78 13.98
C GLY A 31 10.52 -5.75 12.66
N LEU A 32 9.35 -5.12 12.62
CA LEU A 32 8.56 -4.96 11.39
C LEU A 32 9.19 -3.92 10.47
N SER A 33 9.20 -4.20 9.18
CA SER A 33 9.42 -3.18 8.16
C SER A 33 8.12 -2.39 7.96
N ALA A 34 8.15 -1.09 8.23
CA ALA A 34 6.96 -0.25 8.10
C ALA A 34 7.32 1.20 7.75
N ALA A 35 6.39 1.88 7.11
CA ALA A 35 6.44 3.33 6.88
C ALA A 35 5.29 4.01 7.63
N LEU A 36 5.63 5.00 8.47
CA LEU A 36 4.70 5.81 9.22
C LEU A 36 4.53 7.18 8.55
N TYR A 37 3.29 7.59 8.34
CA TYR A 37 2.93 8.87 7.74
C TYR A 37 2.05 9.67 8.69
N THR A 38 2.19 11.00 8.68
CA THR A 38 1.23 11.91 9.30
C THR A 38 0.16 12.30 8.27
N ASP A 39 -1.09 12.42 8.72
CA ASP A 39 -2.21 12.77 7.86
C ASP A 39 -2.26 14.28 7.60
N THR A 40 -2.30 14.68 6.34
CA THR A 40 -2.38 16.10 5.94
C THR A 40 -3.73 16.74 6.27
N ASN A 41 -4.79 15.94 6.40
CA ASN A 41 -6.14 16.42 6.67
C ASN A 41 -6.53 16.37 8.15
N ASN A 42 -5.76 15.66 8.98
CA ASN A 42 -6.02 15.50 10.40
C ASN A 42 -4.71 15.64 11.19
N PRO A 43 -4.51 16.72 11.97
CA PRO A 43 -3.27 16.95 12.69
C PRO A 43 -2.95 15.89 13.76
N TYR A 44 -3.93 15.09 14.14
CA TYR A 44 -3.78 13.95 15.06
C TYR A 44 -3.89 12.60 14.33
N GLY A 45 -3.92 12.61 13.00
CA GLY A 45 -4.03 11.43 12.17
C GLY A 45 -2.68 10.87 11.77
N ILE A 46 -2.57 9.56 11.75
CA ILE A 46 -1.43 8.84 11.20
C ILE A 46 -1.91 7.66 10.33
N GLY A 47 -1.05 7.28 9.39
CA GLY A 47 -1.18 6.04 8.64
C GLY A 47 0.11 5.22 8.73
N ILE A 48 -0.01 3.91 8.76
CA ILE A 48 1.13 3.00 8.74
C ILE A 48 0.95 1.95 7.65
N ALA A 49 1.96 1.80 6.80
CA ALA A 49 2.02 0.78 5.76
C ALA A 49 3.04 -0.29 6.15
N ILE A 50 2.63 -1.55 6.17
CA ILE A 50 3.47 -2.71 6.52
C ILE A 50 3.52 -3.65 5.32
N PRO A 51 4.66 -3.74 4.61
CA PRO A 51 4.88 -4.75 3.59
C PRO A 51 5.41 -6.06 4.20
N SER A 52 4.89 -7.20 3.75
CA SER A 52 5.41 -8.53 4.10
C SER A 52 5.11 -9.55 3.03
N GLU A 53 6.00 -10.52 2.83
CA GLU A 53 5.71 -11.69 1.98
C GLU A 53 4.86 -12.73 2.71
N SER A 54 4.82 -12.70 4.04
CA SER A 54 3.99 -13.61 4.83
C SER A 54 2.72 -12.90 5.32
N PRO A 55 1.53 -13.41 4.99
CA PRO A 55 0.29 -12.89 5.56
C PRO A 55 0.18 -13.13 7.08
N ASP A 56 0.92 -14.09 7.63
CA ASP A 56 0.96 -14.37 9.06
C ASP A 56 1.47 -13.16 9.87
N THR A 57 2.34 -12.35 9.28
CA THR A 57 2.82 -11.09 9.88
C THR A 57 1.67 -10.20 10.36
N PHE A 58 0.56 -10.16 9.64
CA PHE A 58 -0.55 -9.24 9.98
C PHE A 58 -1.42 -9.73 11.13
N VAL A 59 -1.48 -11.04 11.35
CA VAL A 59 -2.27 -11.65 12.44
C VAL A 59 -1.43 -11.95 13.68
N ASN A 60 -0.11 -11.83 13.58
CA ASN A 60 0.84 -12.02 14.68
C ASN A 60 1.53 -10.69 15.01
N GLU A 61 2.71 -10.42 14.44
CA GLU A 61 3.59 -9.31 14.84
C GLU A 61 2.93 -7.94 14.69
N ALA A 62 2.21 -7.69 13.58
CA ALA A 62 1.52 -6.42 13.38
C ALA A 62 0.34 -6.28 14.35
N ARG A 63 -0.39 -7.36 14.60
CA ARG A 63 -1.46 -7.35 15.60
C ARG A 63 -0.90 -7.06 16.99
N ASP A 64 0.20 -7.70 17.38
CA ASP A 64 0.81 -7.48 18.70
C ASP A 64 1.27 -6.03 18.85
N LEU A 65 1.85 -5.44 17.79
CA LEU A 65 2.20 -4.04 17.76
C LEU A 65 0.99 -3.14 17.99
N PHE A 66 -0.10 -3.35 17.25
CA PHE A 66 -1.28 -2.49 17.31
C PHE A 66 -2.12 -2.68 18.57
N CYS A 67 -2.09 -3.86 19.17
CA CYS A 67 -2.77 -4.16 20.43
C CYS A 67 -1.97 -3.76 21.67
N SER A 68 -0.74 -3.28 21.49
CA SER A 68 0.16 -2.87 22.59
C SER A 68 0.35 -1.35 22.62
N PRO A 69 0.62 -0.74 23.79
CA PRO A 69 1.04 0.65 23.81
C PRO A 69 2.34 0.89 23.01
N PRO A 70 2.47 2.02 22.32
CA PRO A 70 1.58 3.19 22.33
C PRO A 70 0.38 3.11 21.36
N PHE A 71 0.35 2.16 20.40
CA PHE A 71 -0.72 2.07 19.40
C PHE A 71 -2.09 1.79 19.99
N ALA A 72 -2.18 0.94 21.01
CA ALA A 72 -3.43 0.62 21.70
C ALA A 72 -4.14 1.82 22.36
N ASN A 73 -3.42 2.93 22.52
CA ASN A 73 -3.96 4.17 23.09
C ASN A 73 -4.51 5.13 22.01
N LEU A 74 -4.37 4.79 20.74
CA LEU A 74 -4.85 5.59 19.62
C LEU A 74 -6.26 5.18 19.20
N ASP A 75 -6.95 6.08 18.49
CA ASP A 75 -8.26 5.80 17.92
C ASP A 75 -8.09 5.09 16.57
N HIS A 76 -8.23 3.78 16.54
CA HIS A 76 -8.18 3.02 15.28
C HIS A 76 -9.28 3.48 14.32
N ARG A 77 -8.94 3.65 13.04
CA ARG A 77 -9.80 4.11 11.96
C ARG A 77 -10.06 2.98 10.95
N PRO A 78 -10.92 1.99 11.26
CA PRO A 78 -11.10 0.79 10.44
C PRO A 78 -11.55 1.10 9.01
N HIS A 79 -12.31 2.19 8.79
CA HIS A 79 -12.75 2.59 7.45
C HIS A 79 -11.61 2.94 6.47
N PHE A 80 -10.42 3.21 6.99
CA PHE A 80 -9.21 3.47 6.19
C PHE A 80 -8.25 2.30 6.17
N THR A 81 -8.60 1.19 6.80
CA THR A 81 -7.79 -0.03 6.74
C THR A 81 -7.87 -0.65 5.36
N MET A 82 -6.72 -0.96 4.79
CA MET A 82 -6.61 -1.57 3.47
C MET A 82 -5.62 -2.73 3.52
N LEU A 83 -5.93 -3.82 2.83
CA LEU A 83 -5.02 -4.95 2.66
C LEU A 83 -5.07 -5.41 1.21
N GLY A 84 -3.91 -5.52 0.59
CA GLY A 84 -3.79 -6.01 -0.75
C GLY A 84 -2.51 -6.80 -0.98
N ARG A 85 -2.42 -7.45 -2.12
CA ARG A 85 -1.25 -8.22 -2.55
C ARG A 85 -0.77 -7.76 -3.91
N SER A 86 0.53 -7.76 -4.13
CA SER A 86 1.12 -7.47 -5.43
C SER A 86 0.63 -8.43 -6.50
N TYR A 87 0.56 -7.96 -7.75
CA TYR A 87 0.17 -8.78 -8.89
C TYR A 87 0.99 -8.40 -10.13
N ALA A 88 1.16 -9.35 -11.04
CA ALA A 88 1.79 -9.16 -12.33
C ALA A 88 0.74 -8.95 -13.42
N THR A 89 1.09 -8.17 -14.43
CA THR A 89 0.28 -7.93 -15.62
C THR A 89 0.67 -8.82 -16.79
N GLY A 90 1.77 -9.58 -16.65
CA GLY A 90 2.30 -10.49 -17.68
C GLY A 90 3.36 -9.86 -18.59
N TYR A 91 3.70 -8.60 -18.37
CA TYR A 91 4.70 -7.86 -19.17
C TYR A 91 6.00 -7.57 -18.41
N GLU A 92 6.09 -8.01 -17.16
CA GLU A 92 7.23 -7.76 -16.29
C GLU A 92 8.41 -8.65 -16.71
N PRO A 93 9.60 -8.07 -17.01
CA PRO A 93 10.79 -8.84 -17.37
C PRO A 93 11.38 -9.62 -16.18
N ASP A 94 11.20 -9.10 -14.95
CA ASP A 94 11.61 -9.70 -13.69
C ASP A 94 10.43 -9.66 -12.71
N LEU A 95 9.89 -10.85 -12.38
CA LEU A 95 8.73 -10.97 -11.52
C LEU A 95 9.06 -10.71 -10.06
N ASP A 96 10.21 -11.12 -9.56
CA ASP A 96 10.59 -10.90 -8.16
C ASP A 96 10.85 -9.40 -7.92
N GLU A 97 11.50 -8.72 -8.84
CA GLU A 97 11.65 -7.26 -8.79
C GLU A 97 10.27 -6.57 -8.80
N ALA A 98 9.38 -6.97 -9.69
CA ALA A 98 8.08 -6.33 -9.85
C ALA A 98 7.10 -6.61 -8.71
N LEU A 99 7.11 -7.83 -8.18
CA LEU A 99 6.14 -8.29 -7.18
C LEU A 99 6.58 -8.04 -5.74
N ILE A 100 7.89 -8.04 -5.47
CA ILE A 100 8.44 -8.03 -4.12
C ILE A 100 9.34 -6.82 -3.90
N HIS A 101 10.46 -6.77 -4.62
CA HIS A 101 11.55 -5.85 -4.26
C HIS A 101 11.22 -4.38 -4.53
N ARG A 102 10.69 -4.08 -5.70
CA ARG A 102 10.34 -2.70 -6.06
C ARG A 102 9.24 -2.10 -5.17
N PRO A 103 8.07 -2.73 -4.99
CA PRO A 103 7.04 -2.16 -4.13
C PRO A 103 7.49 -2.03 -2.68
N GLN A 104 8.22 -3.01 -2.14
CA GLN A 104 8.76 -2.92 -0.79
C GLN A 104 9.76 -1.76 -0.64
N ARG A 105 10.71 -1.65 -1.57
CA ARG A 105 11.69 -0.55 -1.59
C ARG A 105 11.02 0.81 -1.72
N ASN A 106 9.99 0.92 -2.55
CA ASN A 106 9.26 2.17 -2.74
C ASN A 106 8.53 2.60 -1.46
N ILE A 107 7.84 1.68 -0.78
CA ILE A 107 7.15 1.96 0.49
C ILE A 107 8.15 2.45 1.55
N LEU A 108 9.32 1.82 1.62
CA LEU A 108 10.30 2.05 2.68
C LEU A 108 11.35 3.11 2.33
N ASN A 109 11.20 3.83 1.22
CA ASN A 109 12.17 4.85 0.79
C ASN A 109 12.03 6.13 1.61
N PRO A 110 13.00 6.49 2.47
CA PRO A 110 12.91 7.68 3.31
C PRO A 110 13.05 9.00 2.52
N GLU A 111 13.52 8.94 1.27
CA GLU A 111 13.64 10.12 0.39
C GLU A 111 12.30 10.50 -0.27
N TRP A 112 11.28 9.65 -0.12
CA TRP A 112 9.94 9.89 -0.65
C TRP A 112 8.94 10.14 0.49
N PRO A 113 8.89 11.38 1.03
CA PRO A 113 8.10 11.68 2.21
C PRO A 113 6.59 11.76 1.96
N TRP A 114 6.16 11.85 0.70
CA TRP A 114 4.74 11.95 0.37
C TRP A 114 4.17 10.60 -0.02
N ALA A 115 2.99 10.29 0.53
CA ALA A 115 2.25 9.09 0.17
C ALA A 115 0.76 9.38 0.06
N ILE A 116 0.13 8.77 -0.93
CA ILE A 116 -1.33 8.73 -1.10
C ILE A 116 -1.72 7.27 -1.17
N TRP A 117 -2.62 6.85 -0.28
CA TRP A 117 -3.17 5.50 -0.29
C TRP A 117 -4.66 5.58 -0.52
N TYR A 118 -5.18 4.84 -1.50
CA TYR A 118 -6.60 4.83 -1.80
C TYR A 118 -7.08 3.50 -2.35
N PRO A 119 -8.32 3.09 -2.00
CA PRO A 119 -8.96 1.94 -2.61
C PRO A 119 -9.51 2.32 -3.99
N LEU A 120 -9.56 1.35 -4.88
CA LEU A 120 -10.10 1.52 -6.21
C LEU A 120 -11.03 0.37 -6.57
N ARG A 121 -12.19 0.70 -7.07
CA ARG A 121 -13.15 -0.24 -7.61
C ARG A 121 -13.39 0.09 -9.08
N ARG A 122 -13.26 -0.91 -9.94
CA ARG A 122 -13.57 -0.76 -11.37
C ARG A 122 -15.08 -0.64 -11.55
N ARG A 123 -15.47 0.27 -12.42
CA ARG A 123 -16.88 0.33 -12.84
C ARG A 123 -17.21 -0.87 -13.73
N GLY A 124 -18.42 -1.41 -13.59
CA GLY A 124 -18.89 -2.52 -14.44
C GLY A 124 -18.85 -2.21 -15.93
N ASP A 125 -19.02 -0.94 -16.29
CA ASP A 125 -18.94 -0.46 -17.68
C ASP A 125 -17.60 -0.80 -18.34
N PHE A 126 -16.49 -0.76 -17.59
CA PHE A 126 -15.17 -1.11 -18.12
C PHE A 126 -15.11 -2.57 -18.61
N ALA A 127 -15.77 -3.48 -17.90
CA ALA A 127 -15.81 -4.90 -18.28
C ALA A 127 -16.69 -5.14 -19.53
N GLN A 128 -17.56 -4.20 -19.88
CA GLN A 128 -18.43 -4.27 -21.07
C GLN A 128 -17.75 -3.72 -22.33
N LEU A 129 -16.66 -2.96 -22.17
CA LEU A 129 -15.87 -2.47 -23.30
C LEU A 129 -15.20 -3.62 -24.04
N ASP A 130 -15.00 -3.46 -25.34
CA ASP A 130 -14.20 -4.41 -26.10
C ASP A 130 -12.72 -4.40 -25.67
N HIS A 131 -11.98 -5.43 -26.03
CA HIS A 131 -10.57 -5.57 -25.65
C HIS A 131 -9.67 -4.44 -26.18
N LYS A 132 -10.03 -3.82 -27.28
CA LYS A 132 -9.27 -2.72 -27.86
C LYS A 132 -9.46 -1.45 -27.03
N GLU A 133 -10.70 -1.12 -26.72
CA GLU A 133 -11.06 0.03 -25.88
C GLU A 133 -10.47 -0.09 -24.47
N GLN A 134 -10.58 -1.27 -23.84
CA GLN A 134 -9.94 -1.54 -22.54
C GLN A 134 -8.43 -1.32 -22.61
N ARG A 135 -7.79 -1.80 -23.67
CA ARG A 135 -6.34 -1.66 -23.87
C ARG A 135 -5.94 -0.19 -24.07
N GLU A 136 -6.67 0.58 -24.84
CA GLU A 136 -6.40 2.00 -25.08
C GLU A 136 -6.43 2.79 -23.76
N ILE A 137 -7.46 2.61 -22.94
CA ILE A 137 -7.57 3.23 -21.61
C ILE A 137 -6.40 2.85 -20.70
N LEU A 138 -6.07 1.55 -20.65
CA LEU A 138 -4.96 1.07 -19.81
C LEU A 138 -3.59 1.57 -20.28
N MET A 139 -3.40 1.71 -21.59
CA MET A 139 -2.15 2.23 -22.17
C MET A 139 -1.97 3.73 -21.91
N GLU A 140 -3.04 4.51 -22.00
CA GLU A 140 -3.03 5.93 -21.63
C GLU A 140 -2.64 6.11 -20.17
N HIS A 141 -3.33 5.41 -19.27
CA HIS A 141 -3.02 5.41 -17.84
C HIS A 141 -1.56 5.02 -17.55
N ALA A 142 -1.08 3.94 -18.16
CA ALA A 142 0.30 3.49 -17.99
C ALA A 142 1.32 4.50 -18.56
N SER A 143 0.97 5.25 -19.60
CA SER A 143 1.83 6.31 -20.16
C SER A 143 2.00 7.46 -19.18
N ILE A 144 0.91 7.92 -18.58
CA ILE A 144 0.92 8.96 -17.54
C ILE A 144 1.77 8.53 -16.37
N GLY A 145 1.51 7.33 -15.81
CA GLY A 145 2.26 6.79 -14.66
C GLY A 145 3.77 6.70 -14.93
N ARG A 146 4.18 6.27 -16.14
CA ARG A 146 5.59 6.22 -16.52
C ARG A 146 6.24 7.61 -16.56
N THR A 147 5.52 8.64 -16.98
CA THR A 147 6.03 10.02 -17.01
C THR A 147 6.30 10.51 -15.59
N TYR A 148 5.35 10.36 -14.68
CA TYR A 148 5.52 10.73 -13.29
C TYR A 148 6.64 9.95 -12.59
N GLY A 149 6.76 8.64 -12.88
CA GLY A 149 7.83 7.81 -12.32
C GLY A 149 9.22 8.20 -12.80
N ARG A 150 9.39 8.61 -14.08
CA ARG A 150 10.68 9.07 -14.61
C ARG A 150 11.18 10.35 -13.95
N GLU A 151 10.26 11.23 -13.60
CA GLU A 151 10.55 12.51 -12.95
C GLU A 151 10.62 12.38 -11.42
N ASN A 152 10.48 11.18 -10.88
CA ASN A 152 10.42 10.86 -9.44
C ASN A 152 9.28 11.53 -8.67
N TYR A 153 8.29 12.09 -9.34
CA TYR A 153 7.16 12.73 -8.67
C TYR A 153 6.25 11.71 -7.98
N ALA A 154 6.04 10.56 -8.61
CA ALA A 154 5.22 9.51 -8.02
C ALA A 154 5.58 8.13 -8.55
N HIS A 155 5.68 7.17 -7.66
CA HIS A 155 5.87 5.76 -7.95
C HIS A 155 4.67 4.98 -7.42
N ASP A 156 4.07 4.15 -8.27
CA ASP A 156 2.90 3.39 -7.91
C ASP A 156 3.24 2.08 -7.18
N ILE A 157 2.40 1.75 -6.22
CA ILE A 157 2.35 0.47 -5.54
C ILE A 157 0.96 -0.09 -5.81
N ARG A 158 0.88 -1.15 -6.62
CA ARG A 158 -0.37 -1.71 -7.11
C ARG A 158 -0.67 -3.03 -6.42
N LEU A 159 -1.78 -3.09 -5.73
CA LEU A 159 -2.19 -4.23 -4.93
C LEU A 159 -3.60 -4.68 -5.34
N ALA A 160 -3.77 -5.96 -5.57
CA ALA A 160 -5.09 -6.57 -5.75
C ALA A 160 -5.68 -6.91 -4.38
N CYS A 161 -6.98 -6.63 -4.20
CA CYS A 161 -7.67 -6.77 -2.92
C CYS A 161 -8.73 -7.85 -2.88
N TYR A 162 -8.99 -8.53 -3.97
CA TYR A 162 -10.05 -9.54 -4.07
C TYR A 162 -10.05 -10.51 -2.88
N GLY A 163 -11.10 -10.45 -2.06
CA GLY A 163 -11.28 -11.29 -0.88
C GLY A 163 -10.34 -10.97 0.30
N LEU A 164 -9.64 -9.85 0.28
CA LEU A 164 -8.71 -9.45 1.34
C LEU A 164 -9.21 -8.29 2.19
N ASP A 165 -10.03 -7.40 1.67
CA ASP A 165 -10.59 -6.30 2.46
C ASP A 165 -12.10 -6.41 2.65
N GLU A 166 -12.63 -5.80 3.73
CA GLU A 166 -14.04 -5.85 4.07
C GLU A 166 -14.93 -5.01 3.14
N ASN A 167 -14.35 -4.10 2.36
CA ASN A 167 -15.06 -3.19 1.48
C ASN A 167 -15.22 -3.73 0.06
N ASP A 168 -14.70 -4.94 -0.22
CA ASP A 168 -14.74 -5.58 -1.53
C ASP A 168 -14.18 -4.67 -2.64
N ASN A 169 -13.04 -4.05 -2.39
CA ASN A 169 -12.32 -3.27 -3.37
C ASN A 169 -11.59 -4.18 -4.35
N ASP A 170 -11.45 -3.74 -5.61
CA ASP A 170 -10.66 -4.47 -6.59
C ASP A 170 -9.15 -4.30 -6.33
N PHE A 171 -8.76 -3.08 -5.96
CA PHE A 171 -7.37 -2.69 -5.79
C PHE A 171 -7.18 -1.72 -4.62
N VAL A 172 -5.97 -1.73 -4.08
CA VAL A 172 -5.41 -0.61 -3.32
C VAL A 172 -4.21 -0.06 -4.09
N ILE A 173 -4.16 1.23 -4.22
CA ILE A 173 -3.08 1.94 -4.88
C ILE A 173 -2.35 2.80 -3.85
N GLY A 174 -1.05 2.63 -3.75
CA GLY A 174 -0.15 3.57 -3.12
C GLY A 174 0.57 4.40 -4.17
N LEU A 175 0.64 5.70 -3.96
CA LEU A 175 1.52 6.60 -4.72
C LEU A 175 2.50 7.21 -3.73
N VAL A 176 3.79 7.00 -3.95
CA VAL A 176 4.86 7.54 -3.11
C VAL A 176 5.83 8.35 -3.96
N GLY A 177 6.38 9.42 -3.41
CA GLY A 177 7.27 10.29 -4.17
C GLY A 177 7.77 11.51 -3.41
N THR A 178 8.39 12.44 -4.16
CA THR A 178 8.98 13.70 -3.65
C THR A 178 7.97 14.83 -3.61
#